data_d89674ebd3541f07a8333f96d6fe95d1
#
_entry.id   d89674ebd3541f07a8333f96d6fe95d1
#
_cell.length_a   1.000
_cell.length_b   1.000
_cell.length_c   1.000
_cell.angle_alpha   90.00
_cell.angle_beta   90.00
_cell.angle_gamma   90.00
#
_symmetry.space_group_name_H-M   'P 1'
#
loop_
_entity.id
_entity.type
_entity.pdbx_description
1 polymer ?
#
loop_
_entity_poly.entity_id
_entity_poly.type
_entity_poly.pdbx_seq_one_letter_code
_entity_poly.pdbx_strand_id
1 'polypeptide(L)'
;LEDYKSLFNVPMEEYYRKIGYTFENESFHDVGVEFYGLYEKHFSECSLNEGVLEKLQEAKDKGYQNIILSSCEHQALVSQCHRLGIDDLFTSIMGVNDLVGGSKVENGLRWLKDTNTDVNECMYIGDTNADYETAASLGIQNITLVSLGHQSYERLKKLHDHTVQT
;
A
#
# COMPACT_ATOMS: atom_id res chain seq x y z
N LEU A 1 -2.63 3.64 -18.92
CA LEU A 1 -2.38 3.89 -17.49
C LEU A 1 -3.56 4.66 -16.85
N GLU A 2 -4.07 5.71 -17.49
CA GLU A 2 -5.21 6.50 -16.97
C GLU A 2 -6.47 5.65 -16.76
N ASP A 3 -6.83 4.81 -17.74
CA ASP A 3 -7.97 3.89 -17.61
C ASP A 3 -7.79 2.94 -16.42
N TYR A 4 -6.58 2.40 -16.23
CA TYR A 4 -6.24 1.59 -15.07
C TYR A 4 -6.50 2.35 -13.76
N LYS A 5 -5.91 3.53 -13.60
CA LYS A 5 -6.05 4.34 -12.38
C LYS A 5 -7.49 4.79 -12.12
N SER A 6 -8.28 4.96 -13.17
CA SER A 6 -9.70 5.31 -13.05
C SER A 6 -10.58 4.15 -12.59
N LEU A 7 -10.20 2.91 -12.91
CA LEU A 7 -10.98 1.69 -12.64
C LEU A 7 -10.51 0.92 -11.41
N PHE A 8 -9.20 0.99 -11.10
CA PHE A 8 -8.60 0.23 -9.99
C PHE A 8 -9.37 0.44 -8.68
N ASN A 9 -9.68 -0.65 -8.00
CA ASN A 9 -10.43 -0.62 -6.76
C ASN A 9 -9.99 -1.73 -5.81
N VAL A 10 -10.24 -1.52 -4.54
CA VAL A 10 -10.14 -2.53 -3.48
C VAL A 10 -11.55 -2.68 -2.90
N PRO A 11 -12.09 -3.92 -2.80
CA PRO A 11 -11.46 -5.22 -3.05
C PRO A 11 -11.09 -5.49 -4.51
N MET A 12 -9.98 -6.20 -4.72
CA MET A 12 -9.45 -6.50 -6.06
C MET A 12 -10.42 -7.27 -6.96
N GLU A 13 -11.27 -8.13 -6.40
CA GLU A 13 -12.27 -8.88 -7.16
C GLU A 13 -13.25 -7.93 -7.89
N GLU A 14 -13.65 -6.84 -7.25
CA GLU A 14 -14.50 -5.83 -7.89
C GLU A 14 -13.80 -5.15 -9.07
N TYR A 15 -12.50 -4.87 -8.94
CA TYR A 15 -11.70 -4.33 -10.03
C TYR A 15 -11.66 -5.28 -11.21
N TYR A 16 -11.33 -6.57 -10.98
CA TYR A 16 -11.29 -7.57 -12.05
C TYR A 16 -12.65 -7.72 -12.75
N ARG A 17 -13.76 -7.70 -12.00
CA ARG A 17 -15.11 -7.72 -12.60
C ARG A 17 -15.37 -6.50 -13.48
N LYS A 18 -14.93 -5.31 -13.07
CA LYS A 18 -15.07 -4.07 -13.87
C LYS A 18 -14.32 -4.13 -15.20
N ILE A 19 -13.18 -4.82 -15.24
CA ILE A 19 -12.39 -4.98 -16.48
C ILE A 19 -12.77 -6.21 -17.29
N GLY A 20 -13.84 -6.94 -16.89
CA GLY A 20 -14.47 -7.97 -17.71
C GLY A 20 -14.28 -9.42 -17.25
N TYR A 21 -13.64 -9.67 -16.12
CA TYR A 21 -13.57 -11.01 -15.56
C TYR A 21 -14.93 -11.47 -15.01
N THR A 22 -15.39 -12.64 -15.41
CA THR A 22 -16.64 -13.26 -14.91
C THR A 22 -16.39 -14.28 -13.82
N PHE A 23 -15.17 -14.86 -13.78
CA PHE A 23 -14.78 -15.96 -12.90
C PHE A 23 -15.60 -17.25 -13.10
N GLU A 24 -16.17 -17.44 -14.32
CA GLU A 24 -16.90 -18.66 -14.67
C GLU A 24 -15.98 -19.82 -15.05
N ASN A 25 -14.84 -19.52 -15.69
CA ASN A 25 -13.89 -20.52 -16.20
C ASN A 25 -12.61 -20.64 -15.35
N GLU A 26 -12.33 -19.66 -14.55
CA GLU A 26 -11.18 -19.60 -13.63
C GLU A 26 -11.58 -18.85 -12.36
N SER A 27 -11.04 -19.22 -11.22
CA SER A 27 -11.39 -18.56 -9.96
C SER A 27 -10.61 -17.24 -9.80
N PHE A 28 -11.13 -16.32 -8.96
CA PHE A 28 -10.39 -15.11 -8.56
C PHE A 28 -9.02 -15.46 -7.96
N HIS A 29 -8.93 -16.57 -7.23
CA HIS A 29 -7.68 -17.05 -6.66
C HIS A 29 -6.67 -17.42 -7.76
N ASP A 30 -7.09 -18.15 -8.81
CA ASP A 30 -6.19 -18.58 -9.88
C ASP A 30 -5.64 -17.37 -10.66
N VAL A 31 -6.51 -16.39 -10.95
CA VAL A 31 -6.11 -15.11 -11.56
C VAL A 31 -5.11 -14.36 -10.65
N GLY A 32 -5.34 -14.37 -9.34
CA GLY A 32 -4.43 -13.77 -8.37
C GLY A 32 -3.05 -14.43 -8.34
N VAL A 33 -3.02 -15.77 -8.39
CA VAL A 33 -1.77 -16.55 -8.46
C VAL A 33 -0.99 -16.25 -9.74
N GLU A 34 -1.67 -16.20 -10.88
CA GLU A 34 -1.04 -15.86 -12.18
C GLU A 34 -0.48 -14.43 -12.15
N PHE A 35 -1.26 -13.47 -11.71
CA PHE A 35 -0.82 -12.08 -11.55
C PHE A 35 0.43 -12.00 -10.67
N TYR A 36 0.41 -12.68 -9.52
CA TYR A 36 1.53 -12.65 -8.59
C TYR A 36 2.80 -13.26 -9.18
N GLY A 37 2.68 -14.35 -9.93
CA GLY A 37 3.81 -14.95 -10.65
C GLY A 37 4.43 -14.03 -11.70
N LEU A 38 3.60 -13.27 -12.43
CA LEU A 38 4.05 -12.26 -13.38
C LEU A 38 4.71 -11.08 -12.66
N TYR A 39 4.10 -10.60 -11.57
CA TYR A 39 4.63 -9.51 -10.76
C TYR A 39 6.03 -9.84 -10.22
N GLU A 40 6.22 -11.01 -9.60
CA GLU A 40 7.52 -11.45 -9.10
C GLU A 40 8.58 -11.55 -10.20
N LYS A 41 8.21 -12.07 -11.36
CA LYS A 41 9.11 -12.19 -12.52
C LYS A 41 9.62 -10.82 -12.99
N HIS A 42 8.75 -9.80 -12.97
CA HIS A 42 9.06 -8.44 -13.45
C HIS A 42 9.46 -7.46 -12.35
N PHE A 43 9.47 -7.90 -11.08
CA PHE A 43 9.81 -6.99 -9.97
C PHE A 43 11.21 -6.37 -10.10
N SER A 44 12.16 -7.07 -10.73
CA SER A 44 13.51 -6.53 -10.97
C SER A 44 13.54 -5.31 -11.90
N GLU A 45 12.46 -5.06 -12.64
CA GLU A 45 12.28 -3.88 -13.50
C GLU A 45 11.70 -2.68 -12.75
N CYS A 46 11.22 -2.90 -11.51
CA CYS A 46 10.66 -1.86 -10.66
C CYS A 46 11.78 -1.06 -9.98
N SER A 47 11.54 0.23 -9.83
CA SER A 47 12.39 1.17 -9.10
C SER A 47 11.55 2.03 -8.14
N LEU A 48 12.21 2.65 -7.19
CA LEU A 48 11.56 3.64 -6.34
C LEU A 48 11.15 4.86 -7.17
N ASN A 49 10.03 5.47 -6.82
CA ASN A 49 9.68 6.77 -7.36
C ASN A 49 10.73 7.82 -6.95
N GLU A 50 10.91 8.84 -7.80
CA GLU A 50 11.87 9.93 -7.58
C GLU A 50 11.63 10.59 -6.21
N GLY A 51 12.71 10.85 -5.47
CA GLY A 51 12.70 11.52 -4.18
C GLY A 51 12.28 10.65 -2.99
N VAL A 52 11.80 9.42 -3.20
CA VAL A 52 11.35 8.56 -2.08
C VAL A 52 12.50 8.21 -1.15
N LEU A 53 13.65 7.81 -1.70
CA LEU A 53 14.81 7.44 -0.89
C LEU A 53 15.28 8.59 -0.01
N GLU A 54 15.40 9.79 -0.58
CA GLU A 54 15.81 11.01 0.13
C GLU A 54 14.82 11.36 1.23
N LYS A 55 13.51 11.22 0.97
CA LYS A 55 12.48 11.53 1.98
C LYS A 55 12.45 10.52 3.13
N LEU A 56 12.65 9.25 2.85
CA LEU A 56 12.76 8.23 3.90
C LEU A 56 13.99 8.48 4.78
N GLN A 57 15.13 8.82 4.17
CA GLN A 57 16.35 9.16 4.91
C GLN A 57 16.18 10.44 5.73
N GLU A 58 15.61 11.50 5.14
CA GLU A 58 15.33 12.76 5.82
C GLU A 58 14.42 12.54 7.06
N ALA A 59 13.39 11.72 6.91
CA ALA A 59 12.50 11.39 8.03
C ALA A 59 13.25 10.65 9.15
N LYS A 60 14.06 9.65 8.78
CA LYS A 60 14.87 8.90 9.74
C LYS A 60 15.87 9.81 10.47
N ASP A 61 16.56 10.71 9.76
CA ASP A 61 17.54 11.65 10.32
C ASP A 61 16.90 12.66 11.28
N LYS A 62 15.62 12.99 11.05
CA LYS A 62 14.79 13.82 11.94
C LYS A 62 14.23 13.06 13.15
N GLY A 63 14.50 11.76 13.27
CA GLY A 63 14.05 10.91 14.37
C GLY A 63 12.63 10.34 14.18
N TYR A 64 12.02 10.47 13.01
CA TYR A 64 10.76 9.80 12.70
C TYR A 64 10.96 8.29 12.54
N GLN A 65 9.97 7.53 12.94
CA GLN A 65 9.90 6.10 12.68
C GLN A 65 9.14 5.87 11.37
N ASN A 66 9.84 5.39 10.35
CA ASN A 66 9.21 4.98 9.10
C ASN A 66 8.64 3.56 9.27
N ILE A 67 7.37 3.39 8.91
CA ILE A 67 6.64 2.11 9.02
C ILE A 67 6.04 1.77 7.68
N ILE A 68 6.20 0.54 7.20
CA ILE A 68 5.41 0.02 6.07
C ILE A 68 4.26 -0.81 6.61
N LEU A 69 3.05 -0.51 6.13
CA LEU A 69 1.83 -1.27 6.35
C LEU A 69 1.18 -1.58 4.99
N SER A 70 1.31 -2.82 4.54
CA SER A 70 0.97 -3.24 3.17
C SER A 70 0.02 -4.42 3.15
N SER A 71 -0.80 -4.51 2.09
CA SER A 71 -1.58 -5.72 1.75
C SER A 71 -0.76 -6.77 0.98
N CYS A 72 0.52 -6.51 0.73
CA CYS A 72 1.44 -7.48 0.16
C CYS A 72 1.72 -8.60 1.17
N GLU A 73 1.94 -9.83 0.68
CA GLU A 73 2.39 -10.94 1.52
C GLU A 73 3.70 -10.56 2.23
N HIS A 74 3.81 -10.90 3.51
CA HIS A 74 4.87 -10.36 4.38
C HIS A 74 6.29 -10.71 3.91
N GLN A 75 6.56 -11.97 3.55
CA GLN A 75 7.90 -12.38 3.14
C GLN A 75 8.30 -11.75 1.80
N ALA A 76 7.35 -11.66 0.88
CA ALA A 76 7.54 -10.97 -0.39
C ALA A 76 7.84 -9.47 -0.16
N LEU A 77 7.07 -8.79 0.70
CA LEU A 77 7.29 -7.39 1.03
C LEU A 77 8.70 -7.14 1.61
N VAL A 78 9.13 -7.95 2.57
CA VAL A 78 10.48 -7.84 3.15
C VAL A 78 11.55 -8.06 2.09
N SER A 79 11.39 -9.09 1.24
CA SER A 79 12.32 -9.37 0.13
C SER A 79 12.38 -8.19 -0.86
N GLN A 80 11.23 -7.58 -1.18
CA GLN A 80 11.14 -6.42 -2.08
C GLN A 80 11.85 -5.19 -1.49
N CYS A 81 11.63 -4.90 -0.20
CA CYS A 81 12.32 -3.80 0.49
C CYS A 81 13.84 -4.01 0.49
N HIS A 82 14.29 -5.23 0.75
CA HIS A 82 15.71 -5.56 0.71
C HIS A 82 16.33 -5.39 -0.70
N ARG A 83 15.64 -5.87 -1.74
CA ARG A 83 16.08 -5.73 -3.13
C ARG A 83 16.13 -4.27 -3.60
N LEU A 84 15.27 -3.42 -3.06
CA LEU A 84 15.26 -1.97 -3.31
C LEU A 84 16.25 -1.20 -2.42
N GLY A 85 16.89 -1.86 -1.44
CA GLY A 85 17.86 -1.26 -0.52
C GLY A 85 17.24 -0.24 0.43
N ILE A 86 15.99 -0.45 0.84
CA ILE A 86 15.25 0.47 1.73
C ILE A 86 14.85 -0.14 3.06
N ASP A 87 15.08 -1.43 3.27
CA ASP A 87 14.69 -2.15 4.49
C ASP A 87 15.25 -1.51 5.76
N ASP A 88 16.50 -1.05 5.74
CA ASP A 88 17.14 -0.35 6.87
C ASP A 88 16.56 1.04 7.17
N LEU A 89 15.72 1.59 6.30
CA LEU A 89 15.06 2.88 6.50
C LEU A 89 13.75 2.77 7.29
N PHE A 90 13.27 1.55 7.52
CA PHE A 90 12.03 1.28 8.23
C PHE A 90 12.27 0.66 9.61
N THR A 91 11.57 1.18 10.60
CA THR A 91 11.54 0.60 11.95
C THR A 91 10.68 -0.68 11.98
N SER A 92 9.66 -0.74 11.13
CA SER A 92 8.79 -1.90 11.01
C SER A 92 8.28 -2.06 9.58
N ILE A 93 8.30 -3.31 9.07
CA ILE A 93 7.76 -3.68 7.77
C ILE A 93 6.66 -4.71 8.04
N MET A 94 5.42 -4.36 7.72
CA MET A 94 4.25 -5.18 8.03
C MET A 94 3.46 -5.46 6.76
N GLY A 95 3.53 -6.71 6.29
CA GLY A 95 2.68 -7.28 5.26
C GLY A 95 1.60 -8.18 5.86
N VAL A 96 0.79 -8.79 5.01
CA VAL A 96 -0.24 -9.76 5.41
C VAL A 96 0.28 -11.20 5.37
N ASN A 97 -0.36 -12.12 6.07
CA ASN A 97 0.13 -13.51 6.17
C ASN A 97 -0.37 -14.42 5.04
N ASP A 98 -1.29 -13.94 4.20
CA ASP A 98 -1.79 -14.69 3.05
C ASP A 98 -2.00 -13.78 1.81
N LEU A 99 -2.11 -14.41 0.65
CA LEU A 99 -2.29 -13.71 -0.63
C LEU A 99 -3.74 -13.20 -0.83
N VAL A 100 -4.69 -13.58 0.03
CA VAL A 100 -6.12 -13.46 -0.26
C VAL A 100 -6.88 -12.57 0.72
N GLY A 101 -6.31 -12.10 1.84
CA GLY A 101 -7.09 -11.23 2.67
C GLY A 101 -6.70 -10.99 4.12
N GLY A 102 -5.45 -11.11 4.46
CA GLY A 102 -4.99 -10.61 5.77
C GLY A 102 -5.27 -9.12 5.89
N SER A 103 -5.85 -8.69 7.00
CA SER A 103 -6.18 -7.28 7.21
C SER A 103 -4.96 -6.48 7.64
N LYS A 104 -4.51 -5.55 6.79
CA LYS A 104 -3.47 -4.60 7.21
C LYS A 104 -3.91 -3.73 8.39
N VAL A 105 -5.22 -3.52 8.57
CA VAL A 105 -5.79 -2.83 9.74
C VAL A 105 -5.43 -3.56 11.04
N GLU A 106 -5.60 -4.88 11.09
CA GLU A 106 -5.26 -5.66 12.30
C GLU A 106 -3.77 -5.58 12.65
N ASN A 107 -2.90 -5.62 11.63
CA ASN A 107 -1.46 -5.44 11.82
C ASN A 107 -1.14 -4.03 12.35
N GLY A 108 -1.75 -3.01 11.81
CA GLY A 108 -1.58 -1.62 12.26
C GLY A 108 -2.07 -1.42 13.70
N LEU A 109 -3.25 -1.91 14.05
CA LEU A 109 -3.80 -1.82 15.41
C LEU A 109 -2.91 -2.55 16.43
N ARG A 110 -2.42 -3.72 16.07
CA ARG A 110 -1.50 -4.49 16.93
C ARG A 110 -0.20 -3.72 17.14
N TRP A 111 0.41 -3.18 16.07
CA TRP A 111 1.63 -2.42 16.14
C TRP A 111 1.46 -1.16 17.03
N LEU A 112 0.40 -0.37 16.83
CA LEU A 112 0.09 0.80 17.66
C LEU A 112 -0.02 0.44 19.14
N LYS A 113 -0.70 -0.67 19.46
CA LYS A 113 -0.84 -1.18 20.81
C LYS A 113 0.49 -1.63 21.42
N ASP A 114 1.26 -2.43 20.67
CA ASP A 114 2.49 -3.06 21.17
C ASP A 114 3.61 -2.02 21.39
N THR A 115 3.61 -0.95 20.59
CA THR A 115 4.56 0.16 20.71
C THR A 115 4.06 1.29 21.60
N ASN A 116 2.79 1.26 22.03
CA ASN A 116 2.12 2.36 22.75
C ASN A 116 2.24 3.71 22.01
N THR A 117 2.16 3.68 20.68
CA THR A 117 2.28 4.88 19.84
C THR A 117 0.99 5.70 19.88
N ASP A 118 1.09 7.01 20.08
CA ASP A 118 -0.03 7.94 19.98
C ASP A 118 -0.40 8.17 18.50
N VAL A 119 -1.63 7.83 18.12
CA VAL A 119 -2.14 8.01 16.75
C VAL A 119 -2.16 9.48 16.31
N ASN A 120 -2.21 10.44 17.25
CA ASN A 120 -2.15 11.86 16.93
C ASN A 120 -0.75 12.32 16.49
N GLU A 121 0.28 11.55 16.78
CA GLU A 121 1.66 11.79 16.33
C GLU A 121 1.98 11.04 15.02
N CYS A 122 1.03 10.27 14.49
CA CYS A 122 1.19 9.52 13.26
C CYS A 122 0.74 10.31 12.03
N MET A 123 1.43 10.10 10.92
CA MET A 123 0.99 10.47 9.58
C MET A 123 0.85 9.21 8.73
N TYR A 124 -0.24 9.09 8.00
CA TYR A 124 -0.48 7.99 7.06
C TYR A 124 -0.36 8.51 5.62
N ILE A 125 0.42 7.83 4.81
CA ILE A 125 0.58 8.12 3.38
C ILE A 125 0.12 6.90 2.58
N GLY A 126 -0.75 7.10 1.61
CA GLY A 126 -1.26 6.02 0.77
C GLY A 126 -1.70 6.51 -0.61
N ASP A 127 -2.08 5.58 -1.48
CA ASP A 127 -2.40 5.86 -2.89
C ASP A 127 -3.77 5.30 -3.32
N THR A 128 -4.56 4.79 -2.36
CA THR A 128 -5.88 4.19 -2.63
C THR A 128 -6.94 4.61 -1.61
N ASN A 129 -8.21 4.37 -1.97
CA ASN A 129 -9.32 4.48 -1.02
C ASN A 129 -9.15 3.53 0.18
N ALA A 130 -8.59 2.34 -0.03
CA ALA A 130 -8.35 1.39 1.06
C ALA A 130 -7.29 1.91 2.06
N ASP A 131 -6.36 2.76 1.63
CA ASP A 131 -5.41 3.41 2.53
C ASP A 131 -6.11 4.45 3.41
N TYR A 132 -6.99 5.24 2.82
CA TYR A 132 -7.82 6.17 3.58
C TYR A 132 -8.67 5.46 4.63
N GLU A 133 -9.35 4.39 4.24
CA GLU A 133 -10.18 3.56 5.14
C GLU A 133 -9.34 2.89 6.24
N THR A 134 -8.11 2.45 5.88
CA THR A 134 -7.17 1.90 6.85
C THR A 134 -6.77 2.94 7.88
N ALA A 135 -6.33 4.13 7.45
CA ALA A 135 -5.94 5.21 8.36
C ALA A 135 -7.09 5.61 9.29
N ALA A 136 -8.31 5.73 8.75
CA ALA A 136 -9.51 6.00 9.55
C ALA A 136 -9.78 4.91 10.59
N SER A 137 -9.63 3.63 10.21
CA SER A 137 -9.81 2.47 11.10
C SER A 137 -8.74 2.43 12.21
N LEU A 138 -7.54 2.93 11.95
CA LEU A 138 -6.46 3.07 12.93
C LEU A 138 -6.64 4.30 13.84
N GLY A 139 -7.58 5.20 13.52
CA GLY A 139 -7.78 6.46 14.24
C GLY A 139 -6.80 7.57 13.84
N ILE A 140 -6.00 7.38 12.80
CA ILE A 140 -5.05 8.37 12.30
C ILE A 140 -5.79 9.40 11.46
N GLN A 141 -5.70 10.69 11.86
CA GLN A 141 -6.37 11.80 11.18
C GLN A 141 -5.45 12.54 10.19
N ASN A 142 -4.15 12.50 10.43
CA ASN A 142 -3.17 13.12 9.54
C ASN A 142 -2.88 12.18 8.35
N ILE A 143 -3.68 12.32 7.30
CA ILE A 143 -3.63 11.46 6.11
C ILE A 143 -3.20 12.29 4.91
N THR A 144 -2.28 11.77 4.12
CA THR A 144 -1.93 12.31 2.81
C THR A 144 -2.12 11.23 1.76
N LEU A 145 -2.93 11.51 0.74
CA LEU A 145 -3.08 10.63 -0.41
C LEU A 145 -2.21 11.14 -1.58
N VAL A 146 -1.53 10.21 -2.25
CA VAL A 146 -0.62 10.51 -3.37
C VAL A 146 -1.07 9.80 -4.64
N SER A 147 -1.09 10.50 -5.78
CA SER A 147 -1.57 9.94 -7.05
C SER A 147 -0.50 9.20 -7.87
N LEU A 148 0.67 8.95 -7.28
CA LEU A 148 1.76 8.18 -7.93
C LEU A 148 1.43 6.71 -8.15
N GLY A 149 0.57 6.14 -7.30
CA GLY A 149 0.25 4.72 -7.29
C GLY A 149 -0.95 4.32 -8.14
N HIS A 150 -1.85 3.54 -7.55
CA HIS A 150 -2.91 2.82 -8.24
C HIS A 150 -4.15 3.65 -8.60
N GLN A 151 -4.42 4.77 -7.91
CA GLN A 151 -5.62 5.56 -8.16
C GLN A 151 -5.29 6.97 -8.67
N SER A 152 -6.21 7.51 -9.50
CA SER A 152 -6.03 8.83 -10.09
C SER A 152 -6.22 9.96 -9.06
N TYR A 153 -5.58 11.09 -9.31
CA TYR A 153 -5.71 12.29 -8.48
C TYR A 153 -7.17 12.69 -8.26
N GLU A 154 -7.98 12.70 -9.33
CA GLU A 154 -9.38 13.11 -9.28
C GLU A 154 -10.23 12.22 -8.37
N ARG A 155 -9.91 10.92 -8.32
CA ARG A 155 -10.59 9.98 -7.41
C ARG A 155 -10.20 10.21 -5.97
N LEU A 156 -8.90 10.31 -5.70
CA LEU A 156 -8.38 10.52 -4.36
C LEU A 156 -8.79 11.88 -3.81
N LYS A 157 -8.79 12.92 -4.63
CA LYS A 157 -9.20 14.27 -4.25
C LYS A 157 -10.67 14.38 -3.87
N LYS A 158 -11.54 13.58 -4.48
CA LYS A 158 -12.95 13.47 -4.06
C LYS A 158 -13.15 12.82 -2.72
N LEU A 159 -12.18 11.95 -2.34
CA LEU A 159 -12.21 11.21 -1.08
C LEU A 159 -11.61 12.03 0.07
N HIS A 160 -10.51 12.73 -0.19
CA HIS A 160 -9.76 13.46 0.84
C HIS A 160 -9.11 14.73 0.28
N ASP A 161 -9.31 15.84 0.99
CA ASP A 161 -8.80 17.15 0.55
C ASP A 161 -7.27 17.24 0.54
N HIS A 162 -6.59 16.52 1.44
CA HIS A 162 -5.14 16.47 1.48
C HIS A 162 -4.62 15.39 0.53
N THR A 163 -4.82 15.63 -0.77
CA THR A 163 -4.34 14.78 -1.87
C THR A 163 -3.30 15.55 -2.67
N VAL A 164 -2.16 14.90 -2.91
CA VAL A 164 -1.02 15.46 -3.64
C VAL A 164 -0.94 14.83 -5.02
N GLN A 165 -0.83 15.68 -6.04
CA GLN A 165 -0.48 15.28 -7.40
C GLN A 165 1.03 15.45 -7.55
N THR A 166 1.70 14.39 -7.89
CA THR A 166 3.16 14.37 -8.10
C THR A 166 3.49 13.77 -9.45
#